data_1b69611f41598f11ad730ea868415759
#
_entry.id   1b69611f41598f11ad730ea868415759
#
_cell.length_a   1.000
_cell.length_b   1.000
_cell.length_c   1.000
_cell.angle_alpha   90.00
_cell.angle_beta   90.00
_cell.angle_gamma   90.00
#
_symmetry.space_group_name_H-M   'P 1'
#
loop_
_entity.id
_entity.type
_entity.pdbx_description
1 polymer ?
#
loop_
_entity_poly.entity_id
_entity_poly.type
_entity_poly.pdbx_seq_one_letter_code
_entity_poly.pdbx_strand_id
1 'polypeptide(L)'
;MRNMHKIFLILLMSAGLSPAFANDIYITQSGAGLNLDLIQDGQNNVMGTTSARMTLTGTTSVLYAKQTGATNVLTLDLEGTSLNANIVATGDSNDIVLKCNAGSSSSYCDNWTADIDIIGDSGNIDIDVGTSVTSSASNVVLQATGDSTTVNLDIDGASAPVSITAVGNLNNFQVNLDGPGDSNGHQITIHHTGNSATYDVVQSGAYDSILDIITNTGSGAAADVDISQTQ
;
A
#
# COMPACT_ATOMS: atom_id res chain seq x y z
N MET A 1 4.76 -22.27 26.34
CA MET A 1 3.79 -21.20 26.13
C MET A 1 4.58 -19.93 25.85
N ARG A 2 4.60 -19.50 24.59
CA ARG A 2 5.30 -18.28 24.18
C ARG A 2 4.39 -17.08 24.48
N ASN A 3 4.86 -16.16 25.28
CA ASN A 3 4.13 -14.92 25.57
C ASN A 3 4.07 -14.08 24.30
N MET A 4 2.91 -14.06 23.65
CA MET A 4 2.59 -13.08 22.64
C MET A 4 2.49 -11.71 23.32
N HIS A 5 3.43 -10.84 23.06
CA HIS A 5 3.36 -9.45 23.54
C HIS A 5 2.46 -8.68 22.57
N LYS A 6 1.24 -8.43 22.99
CA LYS A 6 0.36 -7.47 22.32
C LYS A 6 0.71 -6.09 22.83
N ILE A 7 1.27 -5.24 21.97
CA ILE A 7 1.43 -3.83 22.26
C ILE A 7 0.21 -3.12 21.67
N PHE A 8 -0.67 -2.67 22.56
CA PHE A 8 -1.84 -1.88 22.20
C PHE A 8 -1.55 -0.42 22.60
N LEU A 9 -1.25 0.42 21.61
CA LEU A 9 -1.03 1.84 21.81
C LEU A 9 -2.22 2.62 21.26
N ILE A 10 -3.13 3.02 22.12
CA ILE A 10 -4.20 3.96 21.77
C ILE A 10 -3.78 5.33 22.28
N LEU A 11 -3.50 6.25 21.35
CA LEU A 11 -3.31 7.66 21.67
C LEU A 11 -4.61 8.42 21.36
N LEU A 12 -5.46 8.60 22.37
CA LEU A 12 -6.69 9.38 22.26
C LEU A 12 -6.41 10.80 22.74
N MET A 13 -6.33 11.76 21.84
CA MET A 13 -6.24 13.18 22.20
C MET A 13 -7.59 13.85 22.00
N SER A 14 -8.17 14.34 23.08
CA SER A 14 -9.46 15.06 23.12
C SER A 14 -9.37 16.45 22.50
N ALA A 15 -10.40 16.83 21.73
CA ALA A 15 -10.57 18.12 21.09
C ALA A 15 -10.69 19.27 22.11
N GLY A 16 -9.58 19.93 22.39
CA GLY A 16 -9.56 21.31 22.88
C GLY A 16 -9.16 22.22 21.72
N LEU A 17 -9.69 23.44 21.64
CA LEU A 17 -9.39 24.48 20.63
C LEU A 17 -7.92 24.97 20.69
N SER A 18 -6.99 24.05 20.59
CA SER A 18 -5.57 24.31 20.39
C SER A 18 -5.25 24.16 18.90
N PRO A 19 -4.29 24.91 18.33
CA PRO A 19 -3.81 24.60 17.00
C PRO A 19 -3.47 23.12 16.95
N ALA A 20 -4.02 22.43 15.97
CA ALA A 20 -3.83 21.00 15.83
C ALA A 20 -2.31 20.75 15.64
N PHE A 21 -1.69 20.22 16.68
CA PHE A 21 -0.33 19.71 16.55
C PHE A 21 -0.39 18.41 15.75
N ALA A 22 0.53 18.25 14.80
CA ALA A 22 0.72 16.98 14.14
C ALA A 22 0.98 15.90 15.20
N ASN A 23 0.26 14.80 15.11
CA ASN A 23 0.49 13.64 15.96
C ASN A 23 1.49 12.74 15.22
N ASP A 24 2.73 12.72 15.65
CA ASP A 24 3.77 11.93 15.01
C ASP A 24 3.98 10.63 15.77
N ILE A 25 3.97 9.51 15.05
CA ILE A 25 4.31 8.19 15.58
C ILE A 25 5.50 7.63 14.82
N TYR A 26 6.54 7.25 15.56
CA TYR A 26 7.73 6.59 15.03
C TYR A 26 7.97 5.30 15.80
N ILE A 27 7.96 4.17 15.10
CA ILE A 27 8.17 2.86 15.72
C ILE A 27 9.21 2.10 14.92
N THR A 28 10.19 1.58 15.62
CA THR A 28 11.08 0.55 15.10
C THR A 28 10.90 -0.70 15.95
N GLN A 29 10.47 -1.78 15.34
CA GLN A 29 10.20 -3.03 16.05
C GLN A 29 10.85 -4.20 15.32
N SER A 30 11.46 -5.09 16.09
CA SER A 30 12.04 -6.33 15.57
C SER A 30 11.61 -7.52 16.40
N GLY A 31 11.29 -8.63 15.76
CA GLY A 31 10.92 -9.89 16.41
C GLY A 31 9.85 -10.67 15.67
N ALA A 32 9.61 -11.89 16.10
CA ALA A 32 8.60 -12.75 15.50
C ALA A 32 7.24 -12.61 16.21
N GLY A 33 6.14 -12.70 15.45
CA GLY A 33 4.79 -12.69 16.00
C GLY A 33 4.35 -11.34 16.53
N LEU A 34 4.81 -10.23 15.95
CA LEU A 34 4.36 -8.89 16.29
C LEU A 34 2.88 -8.71 15.90
N ASN A 35 2.11 -8.11 16.79
CA ASN A 35 0.78 -7.61 16.48
C ASN A 35 0.71 -6.15 16.95
N LEU A 36 0.58 -5.23 16.01
CA LEU A 36 0.65 -3.80 16.25
C LEU A 36 -0.60 -3.10 15.70
N ASP A 37 -1.35 -2.45 16.59
CA ASP A 37 -2.49 -1.63 16.25
C ASP A 37 -2.15 -0.16 16.49
N LEU A 38 -2.20 0.66 15.46
CA LEU A 38 -1.92 2.09 15.48
C LEU A 38 -3.16 2.85 15.03
N ILE A 39 -3.65 3.76 15.85
CA ILE A 39 -4.80 4.59 15.52
C ILE A 39 -4.46 6.05 15.81
N GLN A 40 -4.53 6.90 14.78
CA GLN A 40 -4.42 8.34 14.90
C GLN A 40 -5.72 8.99 14.43
N ASP A 41 -6.25 9.88 15.25
CA ASP A 41 -7.43 10.68 14.94
C ASP A 41 -7.10 12.16 15.21
N GLY A 42 -7.34 13.03 14.22
CA GLY A 42 -6.99 14.43 14.31
C GLY A 42 -6.69 15.03 12.96
N GLN A 43 -5.99 16.15 12.93
CA GLN A 43 -5.52 16.78 11.69
C GLN A 43 -4.01 16.57 11.55
N ASN A 44 -3.53 16.44 10.31
CA ASN A 44 -2.12 16.31 9.97
C ASN A 44 -1.43 15.14 10.70
N ASN A 45 -1.99 13.95 10.57
CA ASN A 45 -1.46 12.75 11.19
C ASN A 45 -0.21 12.25 10.45
N VAL A 46 0.83 11.89 11.19
CA VAL A 46 2.07 11.34 10.63
C VAL A 46 2.45 10.05 11.34
N MET A 47 2.60 8.98 10.60
CA MET A 47 3.19 7.71 11.03
C MET A 47 4.45 7.43 10.20
N GLY A 48 5.61 7.80 10.71
CA GLY A 48 6.86 7.79 9.97
C GLY A 48 6.97 8.88 8.91
N THR A 49 8.15 9.10 8.39
CA THR A 49 8.45 10.02 7.28
C THR A 49 9.45 9.36 6.33
N THR A 50 9.70 9.96 5.18
CA THR A 50 10.73 9.49 4.23
C THR A 50 12.13 9.41 4.84
N SER A 51 12.43 10.24 5.84
CA SER A 51 13.70 10.27 6.56
C SER A 51 13.70 9.43 7.85
N ALA A 52 12.53 9.11 8.41
CA ALA A 52 12.36 8.35 9.62
C ALA A 52 11.13 7.45 9.47
N ARG A 53 11.26 6.41 8.66
CA ARG A 53 10.19 5.43 8.43
C ARG A 53 9.87 4.63 9.69
N MET A 54 8.64 4.22 9.83
CA MET A 54 8.36 3.14 10.76
C MET A 54 8.92 1.85 10.19
N THR A 55 9.69 1.12 10.97
CA THR A 55 10.32 -0.13 10.52
C THR A 55 9.81 -1.30 11.35
N LEU A 56 9.27 -2.29 10.68
CA LEU A 56 8.82 -3.54 11.29
C LEU A 56 9.60 -4.70 10.67
N THR A 57 10.45 -5.34 11.47
CA THR A 57 11.28 -6.46 11.01
C THR A 57 10.88 -7.72 11.75
N GLY A 58 10.51 -8.79 11.02
CA GLY A 58 10.20 -10.05 11.70
C GLY A 58 9.45 -11.05 10.83
N THR A 59 8.98 -12.10 11.51
CA THR A 59 8.20 -13.15 10.88
C THR A 59 6.80 -13.22 11.49
N THR A 60 5.79 -13.48 10.66
CA THR A 60 4.39 -13.61 11.10
C THR A 60 3.91 -12.36 11.87
N SER A 61 4.11 -11.19 11.29
CA SER A 61 3.73 -9.92 11.90
C SER A 61 2.44 -9.37 11.29
N VAL A 62 1.61 -8.76 12.12
CA VAL A 62 0.37 -8.11 11.73
C VAL A 62 0.42 -6.65 12.14
N LEU A 63 0.19 -5.76 11.19
CA LEU A 63 0.02 -4.33 11.42
C LEU A 63 -1.41 -3.94 11.05
N TYR A 64 -2.07 -3.25 11.94
CA TYR A 64 -3.23 -2.43 11.63
C TYR A 64 -2.86 -0.97 11.86
N ALA A 65 -2.97 -0.14 10.82
CA ALA A 65 -2.71 1.30 10.90
C ALA A 65 -3.95 2.06 10.41
N LYS A 66 -4.51 2.91 11.27
CA LYS A 66 -5.64 3.76 10.92
C LYS A 66 -5.32 5.22 11.18
N GLN A 67 -5.50 6.05 10.17
CA GLN A 67 -5.40 7.50 10.26
C GLN A 67 -6.71 8.15 9.83
N THR A 68 -7.20 9.10 10.62
CA THR A 68 -8.39 9.89 10.29
C THR A 68 -8.07 11.36 10.49
N GLY A 69 -8.13 12.16 9.43
CA GLY A 69 -7.78 13.57 9.49
C GLY A 69 -7.77 14.22 8.12
N ALA A 70 -7.46 15.51 8.04
CA ALA A 70 -7.42 16.22 6.77
C ALA A 70 -6.19 15.84 5.91
N THR A 71 -5.06 15.59 6.57
CA THR A 71 -3.82 15.16 5.90
C THR A 71 -3.23 14.00 6.66
N ASN A 72 -3.09 12.87 6.02
CA ASN A 72 -2.53 11.67 6.60
C ASN A 72 -1.24 11.27 5.87
N VAL A 73 -0.19 11.00 6.62
CA VAL A 73 1.08 10.51 6.10
C VAL A 73 1.43 9.20 6.81
N LEU A 74 1.61 8.14 6.04
CA LEU A 74 2.10 6.86 6.52
C LEU A 74 3.33 6.46 5.71
N THR A 75 4.47 6.34 6.36
CA THR A 75 5.68 5.80 5.72
C THR A 75 6.17 4.59 6.50
N LEU A 76 6.09 3.44 5.88
CA LEU A 76 6.30 2.15 6.50
C LEU A 76 7.33 1.35 5.71
N ASP A 77 8.28 0.74 6.42
CA ASP A 77 9.26 -0.20 5.89
C ASP A 77 9.08 -1.55 6.59
N LEU A 78 8.71 -2.55 5.82
CA LEU A 78 8.46 -3.90 6.29
C LEU A 78 9.59 -4.82 5.86
N GLU A 79 10.06 -5.65 6.75
CA GLU A 79 11.09 -6.66 6.46
C GLU A 79 10.72 -7.99 7.11
N GLY A 80 10.72 -9.06 6.33
CA GLY A 80 10.51 -10.39 6.87
C GLY A 80 9.55 -11.27 6.08
N THR A 81 9.02 -12.29 6.72
CA THR A 81 8.14 -13.27 6.07
C THR A 81 6.77 -13.33 6.73
N SER A 82 5.73 -13.59 5.92
CA SER A 82 4.35 -13.69 6.39
C SER A 82 3.88 -12.43 7.13
N LEU A 83 4.11 -11.30 6.50
CA LEU A 83 3.68 -9.99 7.00
C LEU A 83 2.26 -9.68 6.49
N ASN A 84 1.45 -9.10 7.35
CA ASN A 84 0.11 -8.63 6.99
C ASN A 84 -0.02 -7.16 7.42
N ALA A 85 -0.26 -6.27 6.47
CA ALA A 85 -0.50 -4.85 6.71
C ALA A 85 -1.93 -4.50 6.29
N ASN A 86 -2.72 -4.03 7.24
CA ASN A 86 -4.03 -3.46 6.98
C ASN A 86 -3.96 -1.96 7.30
N ILE A 87 -4.20 -1.14 6.29
CA ILE A 87 -4.02 0.32 6.34
C ILE A 87 -5.33 0.99 5.97
N VAL A 88 -5.82 1.85 6.83
CA VAL A 88 -7.03 2.64 6.60
C VAL A 88 -6.71 4.13 6.76
N ALA A 89 -6.87 4.91 5.70
CA ALA A 89 -6.66 6.36 5.73
C ALA A 89 -7.91 7.10 5.25
N THR A 90 -8.39 8.02 6.08
CA THR A 90 -9.56 8.84 5.75
C THR A 90 -9.22 10.32 5.92
N GLY A 91 -9.31 11.08 4.83
CA GLY A 91 -8.99 12.52 4.80
C GLY A 91 -8.74 13.02 3.38
N ASP A 92 -8.64 14.32 3.21
CA ASP A 92 -8.57 14.95 1.88
C ASP A 92 -7.22 14.78 1.19
N SER A 93 -6.15 14.53 1.94
CA SER A 93 -4.81 14.32 1.39
C SER A 93 -4.15 13.16 2.12
N ASN A 94 -4.09 12.01 1.48
CA ASN A 94 -3.49 10.81 2.03
C ASN A 94 -2.20 10.49 1.27
N ASP A 95 -1.08 10.40 1.96
CA ASP A 95 0.22 10.03 1.41
C ASP A 95 0.70 8.75 2.09
N ILE A 96 0.65 7.64 1.38
CA ILE A 96 0.99 6.31 1.89
C ILE A 96 2.17 5.77 1.11
N VAL A 97 3.26 5.56 1.81
CA VAL A 97 4.47 4.92 1.30
C VAL A 97 4.68 3.62 2.04
N LEU A 98 4.52 2.51 1.35
CA LEU A 98 4.74 1.17 1.87
C LEU A 98 5.90 0.53 1.12
N LYS A 99 6.98 0.27 1.84
CA LYS A 99 8.14 -0.42 1.28
C LYS A 99 8.33 -1.75 1.96
N CYS A 100 8.66 -2.74 1.16
CA CYS A 100 8.97 -4.06 1.67
C CYS A 100 10.20 -4.58 0.95
N ASN A 101 11.30 -4.72 1.68
CA ASN A 101 12.60 -5.10 1.14
C ASN A 101 13.19 -4.09 0.12
N ALA A 102 12.91 -2.82 0.29
CA ALA A 102 13.43 -1.76 -0.54
C ALA A 102 14.75 -1.21 0.02
N GLY A 103 15.84 -1.92 -0.13
CA GLY A 103 17.16 -1.39 0.24
C GLY A 103 18.07 -2.32 1.02
N SER A 104 17.66 -3.56 1.32
CA SER A 104 18.51 -4.56 1.97
C SER A 104 18.57 -5.84 1.16
N SER A 105 19.76 -6.25 0.73
CA SER A 105 19.97 -7.51 0.01
C SER A 105 19.86 -8.76 0.91
N SER A 106 19.58 -8.61 2.17
CA SER A 106 19.50 -9.70 3.14
C SER A 106 18.12 -9.86 3.79
N SER A 107 17.20 -8.94 3.54
CA SER A 107 15.84 -9.00 4.06
C SER A 107 14.90 -9.50 2.97
N TYR A 108 13.96 -10.33 3.34
CA TYR A 108 12.99 -10.92 2.43
C TYR A 108 11.60 -10.38 2.76
N CYS A 109 10.79 -10.22 1.75
CA CYS A 109 9.39 -9.87 1.89
C CYS A 109 8.51 -10.98 1.29
N ASP A 110 8.62 -12.17 1.87
CA ASP A 110 7.93 -13.34 1.37
C ASP A 110 6.56 -13.51 2.02
N ASN A 111 5.57 -13.93 1.22
CA ASN A 111 4.20 -14.20 1.68
C ASN A 111 3.60 -13.00 2.44
N TRP A 112 3.75 -11.80 1.91
CA TRP A 112 3.18 -10.62 2.52
C TRP A 112 1.82 -10.27 1.89
N THR A 113 0.99 -9.60 2.66
CA THR A 113 -0.30 -9.10 2.22
C THR A 113 -0.45 -7.65 2.65
N ALA A 114 -0.87 -6.79 1.72
CA ALA A 114 -1.33 -5.45 2.03
C ALA A 114 -2.81 -5.31 1.66
N ASP A 115 -3.61 -4.82 2.61
CA ASP A 115 -4.99 -4.41 2.42
C ASP A 115 -5.08 -2.93 2.77
N ILE A 116 -5.35 -2.09 1.76
CA ILE A 116 -5.25 -0.64 1.88
C ILE A 116 -6.57 -0.02 1.47
N ASP A 117 -7.19 0.70 2.39
CA ASP A 117 -8.47 1.40 2.18
C ASP A 117 -8.27 2.90 2.38
N ILE A 118 -8.51 3.67 1.32
CA ILE A 118 -8.31 5.11 1.29
C ILE A 118 -9.61 5.80 0.91
N ILE A 119 -10.01 6.77 1.72
CA ILE A 119 -11.17 7.60 1.48
C ILE A 119 -10.74 9.07 1.56
N GLY A 120 -10.88 9.79 0.45
CA GLY A 120 -10.58 11.21 0.35
C GLY A 120 -9.93 11.60 -0.96
N ASP A 121 -9.97 12.86 -1.29
CA ASP A 121 -9.40 13.38 -2.53
C ASP A 121 -7.87 13.51 -2.43
N SER A 122 -7.19 13.53 -3.56
CA SER A 122 -5.74 13.73 -3.66
C SER A 122 -4.89 12.70 -2.90
N GLY A 123 -5.27 11.43 -2.98
CA GLY A 123 -4.46 10.34 -2.44
C GLY A 123 -3.19 10.08 -3.26
N ASN A 124 -2.07 9.83 -2.58
CA ASN A 124 -0.85 9.30 -3.19
C ASN A 124 -0.45 8.00 -2.49
N ILE A 125 -0.33 6.93 -3.25
CA ILE A 125 -0.04 5.59 -2.77
C ILE A 125 1.18 5.08 -3.52
N ASP A 126 2.27 4.87 -2.81
CA ASP A 126 3.53 4.35 -3.34
C ASP A 126 3.86 3.04 -2.63
N ILE A 127 3.80 1.94 -3.35
CA ILE A 127 4.07 0.59 -2.83
C ILE A 127 5.23 0.00 -3.63
N ASP A 128 6.30 -0.31 -2.92
CA ASP A 128 7.55 -0.81 -3.50
C ASP A 128 7.96 -2.10 -2.76
N VAL A 129 7.93 -3.21 -3.48
CA VAL A 129 8.14 -4.53 -2.90
C VAL A 129 9.14 -5.33 -3.71
N GLY A 130 10.17 -5.84 -3.05
CA GLY A 130 11.10 -6.78 -3.65
C GLY A 130 12.15 -6.17 -4.56
N THR A 131 12.26 -4.85 -4.68
CA THR A 131 13.22 -4.18 -5.60
C THR A 131 14.70 -4.48 -5.31
N SER A 132 15.01 -4.95 -4.12
CA SER A 132 16.37 -5.38 -3.75
C SER A 132 16.57 -6.89 -3.79
N VAL A 133 15.53 -7.65 -3.48
CA VAL A 133 15.50 -9.12 -3.53
C VAL A 133 14.07 -9.54 -3.83
N THR A 134 13.91 -10.31 -4.88
CA THR A 134 12.61 -10.80 -5.35
C THR A 134 11.78 -11.45 -4.22
N SER A 135 10.56 -11.02 -4.04
CA SER A 135 9.59 -11.61 -3.11
C SER A 135 9.07 -12.94 -3.63
N SER A 136 8.82 -13.92 -2.77
CA SER A 136 8.28 -15.22 -3.21
C SER A 136 6.78 -15.19 -3.48
N ALA A 137 6.03 -14.39 -2.74
CA ALA A 137 4.59 -14.19 -2.93
C ALA A 137 4.15 -12.87 -2.29
N SER A 138 3.39 -12.11 -3.03
CA SER A 138 2.84 -10.84 -2.57
C SER A 138 1.37 -10.74 -2.95
N ASN A 139 0.56 -10.12 -2.13
CA ASN A 139 -0.84 -9.85 -2.44
C ASN A 139 -1.18 -8.43 -2.03
N VAL A 140 -1.65 -7.63 -2.99
CA VAL A 140 -2.07 -6.25 -2.75
C VAL A 140 -3.55 -6.10 -3.08
N VAL A 141 -4.32 -5.68 -2.11
CA VAL A 141 -5.71 -5.24 -2.28
C VAL A 141 -5.76 -3.76 -1.93
N LEU A 142 -6.15 -2.95 -2.89
CA LEU A 142 -6.26 -1.50 -2.74
C LEU A 142 -7.68 -1.05 -3.08
N GLN A 143 -8.28 -0.33 -2.16
CA GLN A 143 -9.56 0.36 -2.37
C GLN A 143 -9.34 1.85 -2.19
N ALA A 144 -9.65 2.64 -3.20
CA ALA A 144 -9.52 4.08 -3.16
C ALA A 144 -10.83 4.76 -3.58
N THR A 145 -11.32 5.66 -2.74
CA THR A 145 -12.51 6.45 -3.01
C THR A 145 -12.17 7.93 -2.88
N GLY A 146 -12.20 8.65 -3.99
CA GLY A 146 -11.88 10.08 -4.08
C GLY A 146 -11.32 10.46 -5.43
N ASP A 147 -11.28 11.73 -5.71
CA ASP A 147 -10.75 12.27 -6.96
C ASP A 147 -9.23 12.46 -6.89
N SER A 148 -8.56 12.42 -8.03
CA SER A 148 -7.12 12.69 -8.18
C SER A 148 -6.22 11.76 -7.35
N THR A 149 -6.59 10.50 -7.23
CA THR A 149 -5.75 9.48 -6.58
C THR A 149 -4.67 9.00 -7.53
N THR A 150 -3.43 9.00 -7.07
CA THR A 150 -2.29 8.39 -7.76
C THR A 150 -1.88 7.11 -7.05
N VAL A 151 -1.76 6.04 -7.81
CA VAL A 151 -1.25 4.75 -7.34
C VAL A 151 0.01 4.42 -8.14
N ASN A 152 1.11 4.24 -7.43
CA ASN A 152 2.35 3.73 -7.97
C ASN A 152 2.67 2.42 -7.24
N LEU A 153 2.66 1.33 -7.97
CA LEU A 153 2.88 -0.01 -7.46
C LEU A 153 4.00 -0.68 -8.23
N ASP A 154 5.07 -1.00 -7.54
CA ASP A 154 6.25 -1.70 -8.08
C ASP A 154 6.51 -2.96 -7.27
N ILE A 155 6.31 -4.12 -7.88
CA ILE A 155 6.47 -5.42 -7.22
C ILE A 155 7.36 -6.33 -8.05
N ASP A 156 8.51 -6.67 -7.49
CA ASP A 156 9.39 -7.70 -8.00
C ASP A 156 9.14 -9.02 -7.25
N GLY A 157 8.48 -9.95 -7.90
CA GLY A 157 8.07 -11.15 -7.19
C GLY A 157 7.80 -12.38 -8.05
N ALA A 158 7.77 -13.54 -7.40
CA ALA A 158 7.44 -14.79 -8.06
C ALA A 158 5.93 -14.91 -8.33
N SER A 159 5.08 -14.36 -7.46
CA SER A 159 3.63 -14.32 -7.64
C SER A 159 3.11 -13.05 -6.99
N ALA A 160 2.41 -12.24 -7.74
CA ALA A 160 1.90 -10.97 -7.26
C ALA A 160 0.47 -10.75 -7.77
N PRO A 161 -0.56 -11.30 -7.10
CA PRO A 161 -1.93 -10.90 -7.35
C PRO A 161 -2.16 -9.49 -6.82
N VAL A 162 -2.65 -8.62 -7.68
CA VAL A 162 -2.97 -7.22 -7.39
C VAL A 162 -4.43 -6.97 -7.73
N SER A 163 -5.17 -6.43 -6.78
CA SER A 163 -6.56 -6.00 -6.99
C SER A 163 -6.70 -4.54 -6.59
N ILE A 164 -7.05 -3.69 -7.54
CA ILE A 164 -7.29 -2.26 -7.31
C ILE A 164 -8.74 -1.95 -7.62
N THR A 165 -9.46 -1.37 -6.67
CA THR A 165 -10.79 -0.81 -6.87
C THR A 165 -10.74 0.68 -6.59
N ALA A 166 -11.06 1.50 -7.58
CA ALA A 166 -11.04 2.94 -7.44
C ALA A 166 -12.35 3.59 -7.90
N VAL A 167 -12.83 4.53 -7.10
CA VAL A 167 -14.02 5.33 -7.40
C VAL A 167 -13.66 6.81 -7.30
N GLY A 168 -13.81 7.54 -8.41
CA GLY A 168 -13.48 8.97 -8.47
C GLY A 168 -12.94 9.38 -9.83
N ASN A 169 -12.67 10.65 -10.00
CA ASN A 169 -12.21 11.21 -11.28
C ASN A 169 -10.71 11.53 -11.25
N LEU A 170 -10.10 11.59 -12.43
CA LEU A 170 -8.69 11.97 -12.61
C LEU A 170 -7.71 11.05 -11.86
N ASN A 171 -8.01 9.77 -11.78
CA ASN A 171 -7.13 8.81 -11.12
C ASN A 171 -6.00 8.35 -12.07
N ASN A 172 -4.83 8.14 -11.51
CA ASN A 172 -3.64 7.69 -12.23
C ASN A 172 -3.11 6.40 -11.60
N PHE A 173 -2.92 5.36 -12.41
CA PHE A 173 -2.45 4.06 -11.99
C PHE A 173 -1.18 3.71 -12.77
N GLN A 174 -0.06 3.61 -12.06
CA GLN A 174 1.18 3.06 -12.54
C GLN A 174 1.43 1.74 -11.82
N VAL A 175 1.41 0.65 -12.55
CA VAL A 175 1.56 -0.69 -11.98
C VAL A 175 2.63 -1.44 -12.73
N ASN A 176 3.72 -1.74 -12.06
CA ASN A 176 4.83 -2.52 -12.58
C ASN A 176 4.95 -3.81 -11.78
N LEU A 177 4.73 -4.94 -12.43
CA LEU A 177 4.99 -6.26 -11.87
C LEU A 177 6.11 -6.92 -12.65
N ASP A 178 7.25 -7.08 -12.00
CA ASP A 178 8.44 -7.67 -12.59
C ASP A 178 8.89 -8.89 -11.77
N GLY A 179 9.68 -9.74 -12.39
CA GLY A 179 10.25 -10.89 -11.73
C GLY A 179 9.91 -12.20 -12.43
N PRO A 180 10.38 -13.34 -11.87
CA PRO A 180 10.26 -14.63 -12.55
C PRO A 180 8.81 -15.09 -12.71
N GLY A 181 7.85 -14.53 -11.95
CA GLY A 181 6.51 -15.07 -11.85
C GLY A 181 6.48 -16.48 -11.23
N ASP A 182 5.32 -16.99 -10.93
CA ASP A 182 5.10 -18.41 -10.67
C ASP A 182 4.46 -19.07 -11.91
N SER A 183 4.05 -20.33 -11.79
CA SER A 183 3.39 -21.06 -12.88
C SER A 183 2.08 -20.42 -13.37
N ASN A 184 1.54 -19.43 -12.66
CA ASN A 184 0.32 -18.70 -13.02
C ASN A 184 0.61 -17.29 -13.55
N GLY A 185 1.88 -16.85 -13.55
CA GLY A 185 2.27 -15.49 -13.90
C GLY A 185 1.80 -14.44 -12.88
N HIS A 186 1.88 -13.19 -13.27
CA HIS A 186 1.33 -12.07 -12.51
C HIS A 186 -0.15 -11.87 -12.84
N GLN A 187 -0.93 -11.45 -11.85
CA GLN A 187 -2.36 -11.20 -12.03
C GLN A 187 -2.71 -9.80 -11.54
N ILE A 188 -3.23 -8.98 -12.44
CA ILE A 188 -3.70 -7.63 -12.12
C ILE A 188 -5.18 -7.54 -12.44
N THR A 189 -5.96 -7.03 -11.48
CA THR A 189 -7.34 -6.64 -11.69
C THR A 189 -7.52 -5.18 -11.27
N ILE A 190 -7.96 -4.32 -12.17
CA ILE A 190 -8.24 -2.91 -11.89
C ILE A 190 -9.69 -2.63 -12.23
N HIS A 191 -10.49 -2.28 -11.24
CA HIS A 191 -11.86 -1.80 -11.40
C HIS A 191 -11.90 -0.31 -11.09
N HIS A 192 -12.20 0.51 -12.08
CA HIS A 192 -12.34 1.95 -11.90
C HIS A 192 -13.72 2.44 -12.28
N THR A 193 -14.30 3.28 -11.44
CA THR A 193 -15.56 3.98 -11.71
C THR A 193 -15.33 5.48 -11.56
N GLY A 194 -15.45 6.22 -12.66
CA GLY A 194 -15.22 7.66 -12.70
C GLY A 194 -14.82 8.16 -14.08
N ASN A 195 -14.48 9.42 -14.16
CA ASN A 195 -14.07 10.02 -15.44
C ASN A 195 -12.57 10.23 -15.49
N SER A 196 -11.98 10.05 -16.68
CA SER A 196 -10.59 10.43 -16.98
C SER A 196 -9.58 9.73 -16.06
N ALA A 197 -9.37 8.46 -16.27
CA ALA A 197 -8.28 7.72 -15.63
C ALA A 197 -7.14 7.43 -16.61
N THR A 198 -5.92 7.37 -16.10
CA THR A 198 -4.73 6.93 -16.83
C THR A 198 -4.24 5.62 -16.22
N TYR A 199 -3.91 4.67 -17.07
CA TYR A 199 -3.34 3.38 -16.69
C TYR A 199 -2.05 3.15 -17.45
N ASP A 200 -0.97 2.97 -16.72
CA ASP A 200 0.32 2.52 -17.24
C ASP A 200 0.65 1.21 -16.52
N VAL A 201 0.54 0.10 -17.23
CA VAL A 201 0.67 -1.23 -16.65
C VAL A 201 1.74 -2.01 -17.37
N VAL A 202 2.77 -2.40 -16.64
CA VAL A 202 3.85 -3.24 -17.11
C VAL A 202 3.83 -4.56 -16.36
N GLN A 203 3.81 -5.65 -17.10
CA GLN A 203 3.98 -7.01 -16.56
C GLN A 203 5.11 -7.68 -17.32
N SER A 204 6.12 -8.17 -16.60
CA SER A 204 7.20 -8.95 -17.18
C SER A 204 7.47 -10.21 -16.35
N GLY A 205 7.76 -11.32 -17.01
CA GLY A 205 8.01 -12.58 -16.30
C GLY A 205 8.11 -13.78 -17.24
N ALA A 206 8.38 -14.94 -16.67
CA ALA A 206 8.57 -16.17 -17.43
C ALA A 206 7.28 -16.89 -17.82
N TYR A 207 6.13 -16.47 -17.32
CA TYR A 207 4.83 -17.15 -17.49
C TYR A 207 3.76 -16.16 -17.96
N ASP A 208 2.68 -16.69 -18.51
CA ASP A 208 1.54 -15.90 -18.96
C ASP A 208 0.94 -15.08 -17.83
N SER A 209 0.90 -13.78 -17.99
CA SER A 209 0.31 -12.86 -17.03
C SER A 209 -1.13 -12.52 -17.38
N ILE A 210 -1.96 -12.31 -16.37
CA ILE A 210 -3.36 -11.93 -16.53
C ILE A 210 -3.53 -10.47 -16.16
N LEU A 211 -4.14 -9.71 -17.06
CA LEU A 211 -4.51 -8.33 -16.83
C LEU A 211 -5.99 -8.13 -17.14
N ASP A 212 -6.75 -7.68 -16.17
CA ASP A 212 -8.17 -7.33 -16.32
C ASP A 212 -8.37 -5.88 -15.85
N ILE A 213 -8.69 -4.99 -16.79
CA ILE A 213 -8.99 -3.59 -16.51
C ILE A 213 -10.43 -3.32 -16.89
N ILE A 214 -11.27 -3.05 -15.92
CA ILE A 214 -12.66 -2.68 -16.09
C ILE A 214 -12.84 -1.21 -15.72
N THR A 215 -13.19 -0.41 -16.73
CA THR A 215 -13.47 1.01 -16.54
C THR A 215 -14.95 1.29 -16.75
N ASN A 216 -15.57 1.97 -15.81
CA ASN A 216 -16.91 2.49 -15.93
C ASN A 216 -16.87 4.02 -15.94
N THR A 217 -16.71 4.57 -17.14
CA THR A 217 -16.59 6.02 -17.34
C THR A 217 -17.93 6.59 -17.81
N GLY A 218 -18.25 7.80 -17.35
CA GLY A 218 -19.41 8.55 -17.84
C GLY A 218 -19.27 8.95 -19.32
N SER A 219 -20.38 9.37 -19.93
CA SER A 219 -20.37 9.82 -21.33
C SER A 219 -19.43 11.02 -21.54
N GLY A 220 -18.47 10.90 -22.46
CA GLY A 220 -17.50 11.94 -22.79
C GLY A 220 -16.20 11.88 -21.99
N ALA A 221 -16.03 10.90 -21.13
CA ALA A 221 -14.78 10.64 -20.42
C ALA A 221 -13.83 9.77 -21.25
N ALA A 222 -12.54 10.01 -21.11
CA ALA A 222 -11.48 9.21 -21.73
C ALA A 222 -10.74 8.40 -20.66
N ALA A 223 -10.45 7.14 -20.94
CA ALA A 223 -9.42 6.39 -20.26
C ALA A 223 -8.22 6.31 -21.21
N ASP A 224 -7.04 6.64 -20.70
CA ASP A 224 -5.78 6.42 -21.39
C ASP A 224 -5.16 5.14 -20.84
N VAL A 225 -4.88 4.18 -21.71
CA VAL A 225 -4.43 2.85 -21.29
C VAL A 225 -3.19 2.48 -22.07
N ASP A 226 -2.06 2.40 -21.37
CA ASP A 226 -0.79 1.88 -21.89
C ASP A 226 -0.45 0.55 -21.20
N ILE A 227 -0.28 -0.50 -21.97
CA ILE A 227 -0.05 -1.85 -21.45
C ILE A 227 1.15 -2.46 -22.15
N SER A 228 2.10 -2.92 -21.35
CA SER A 228 3.25 -3.69 -21.81
C SER A 228 3.32 -5.03 -21.10
N GLN A 229 3.24 -6.12 -21.87
CA GLN A 229 3.42 -7.48 -21.33
C GLN A 229 4.57 -8.14 -22.09
N THR A 230 5.55 -8.66 -21.36
CA THR A 230 6.72 -9.35 -21.91
C THR A 230 6.97 -10.67 -21.18
N GLN A 231 7.36 -11.68 -21.97
CA GLN A 231 7.79 -13.01 -21.48
C GLN A 231 9.28 -13.21 -21.71
#